data_e00f8289ed765c6ed82b970ad6480196
#
_entry.id   e00f8289ed765c6ed82b970ad6480196
#
_cell.length_a   1.000
_cell.length_b   1.000
_cell.length_c   1.000
_cell.angle_alpha   90.00
_cell.angle_beta   90.00
_cell.angle_gamma   90.00
#
_symmetry.space_group_name_H-M   'P 1'
#
loop_
_entity.id
_entity.type
_entity.pdbx_description
1 polymer ?
#
loop_
_entity_poly.entity_id
_entity_poly.type
_entity_poly.pdbx_seq_one_letter_code
_entity_poly.pdbx_strand_id
1 'polypeptide(L)'
;MNDKFSMGFDISTSIIGISLFKEDNFYKLFYIDLTKTKDYFEKAFIVKTRISDILYTEGVCVDNVFIEDILQSFSRGMSSAKTIIQLARFNGIVSNIIYELTGCTPVYLNVNSARKLLGIKIDKNSSIDKKEQIINWVDHDLTEKYNWPMKVVSRGKNKGVVKFEKYCYDMADAYVICKAGIINVIQNT
;
A
#
# COMPACT_ATOMS: atom_id res chain seq x y z
N MET A 1 25.00 -7.77 13.16
CA MET A 1 24.44 -7.01 12.01
C MET A 1 23.00 -6.68 12.39
N ASN A 2 22.56 -5.43 12.24
CA ASN A 2 21.15 -5.13 12.45
C ASN A 2 20.39 -5.62 11.21
N ASP A 3 19.21 -6.23 11.44
CA ASP A 3 18.30 -6.62 10.36
C ASP A 3 17.89 -5.39 9.55
N LYS A 4 17.88 -5.50 8.22
CA LYS A 4 17.39 -4.44 7.34
C LYS A 4 15.88 -4.51 7.19
N PHE A 5 15.23 -3.37 7.34
CA PHE A 5 13.78 -3.27 7.15
C PHE A 5 13.42 -2.36 5.98
N SER A 6 12.45 -2.79 5.20
CA SER A 6 11.89 -1.99 4.10
C SER A 6 10.39 -1.83 4.29
N MET A 7 9.88 -0.62 4.09
CA MET A 7 8.44 -0.34 4.15
C MET A 7 7.90 0.07 2.79
N GLY A 8 6.74 -0.48 2.42
CA GLY A 8 5.96 -0.10 1.25
C GLY A 8 4.63 0.54 1.63
N PHE A 9 4.22 1.54 0.86
CA PHE A 9 2.99 2.29 1.10
C PHE A 9 2.15 2.44 -0.15
N ASP A 10 0.85 2.15 -0.03
CA ASP A 10 -0.20 2.63 -0.93
C ASP A 10 -0.99 3.71 -0.19
N ILE A 11 -0.85 4.97 -0.62
CA ILE A 11 -1.39 6.15 0.08
C ILE A 11 -2.64 6.64 -0.62
N SER A 12 -3.78 6.54 0.06
CA SER A 12 -5.01 7.21 -0.34
C SER A 12 -5.54 8.13 0.77
N THR A 13 -6.48 9.00 0.42
CA THR A 13 -7.13 9.89 1.40
C THR A 13 -8.11 9.17 2.33
N SER A 14 -8.37 7.89 2.11
CA SER A 14 -9.33 7.08 2.87
C SER A 14 -8.68 5.96 3.65
N ILE A 15 -7.72 5.29 3.04
CA ILE A 15 -7.01 4.15 3.65
C ILE A 15 -5.56 4.24 3.19
N ILE A 16 -4.63 3.94 4.09
CA ILE A 16 -3.22 3.76 3.74
C ILE A 16 -2.90 2.29 3.99
N GLY A 17 -2.50 1.57 2.95
CA GLY A 17 -1.91 0.25 3.06
C GLY A 17 -0.42 0.35 3.38
N ILE A 18 0.09 -0.52 4.25
CA ILE A 18 1.49 -0.56 4.66
C ILE A 18 1.97 -2.00 4.65
N SER A 19 3.12 -2.25 4.06
CA SER A 19 3.83 -3.51 4.14
C SER A 19 5.20 -3.31 4.78
N LEU A 20 5.62 -4.26 5.60
CA LEU A 20 6.92 -4.32 6.24
C LEU A 20 7.62 -5.60 5.80
N PHE A 21 8.86 -5.47 5.34
CA PHE A 21 9.74 -6.56 4.97
C PHE A 21 10.98 -6.51 5.86
N LYS A 22 11.45 -7.69 6.26
CA LYS A 22 12.71 -7.87 6.95
C LYS A 22 13.67 -8.55 5.99
N GLU A 23 14.79 -7.93 5.68
CA GLU A 23 15.61 -8.27 4.54
C GLU A 23 14.75 -8.26 3.26
N ASP A 24 14.73 -9.38 2.52
CA ASP A 24 13.92 -9.54 1.31
C ASP A 24 12.61 -10.33 1.59
N ASN A 25 12.37 -10.67 2.86
CA ASN A 25 11.24 -11.51 3.25
C ASN A 25 10.09 -10.68 3.80
N PHE A 26 8.88 -11.07 3.44
CA PHE A 26 7.67 -10.50 4.02
C PHE A 26 7.68 -10.67 5.54
N TYR A 27 7.35 -9.58 6.24
CA TYR A 27 7.25 -9.60 7.70
C TYR A 27 5.81 -9.35 8.16
N LYS A 28 5.17 -8.22 7.75
CA LYS A 28 3.83 -7.88 8.23
C LYS A 28 3.11 -6.87 7.33
N LEU A 29 1.78 -6.93 7.36
CA LEU A 29 0.90 -5.93 6.74
C LEU A 29 0.16 -5.12 7.80
N PHE A 30 -0.05 -3.83 7.51
CA PHE A 30 -0.84 -2.92 8.33
C PHE A 30 -1.71 -2.05 7.44
N TYR A 31 -2.68 -1.38 8.05
CA TYR A 31 -3.44 -0.32 7.40
C TYR A 31 -3.78 0.79 8.37
N ILE A 32 -4.06 1.97 7.82
CA ILE A 32 -4.57 3.13 8.56
C ILE A 32 -5.90 3.53 7.94
N ASP A 33 -6.99 3.42 8.70
CA ASP A 33 -8.33 3.85 8.27
C ASP A 33 -8.53 5.34 8.58
N LEU A 34 -8.74 6.14 7.52
CA LEU A 34 -8.95 7.58 7.56
C LEU A 34 -10.39 7.96 7.12
N THR A 35 -11.27 6.97 6.93
CA THR A 35 -12.62 7.19 6.36
C THR A 35 -13.51 8.07 7.24
N LYS A 36 -13.29 8.07 8.55
CA LYS A 36 -14.08 8.86 9.52
C LYS A 36 -13.61 10.30 9.66
N THR A 37 -12.43 10.64 9.15
CA THR A 37 -11.80 11.95 9.26
C THR A 37 -11.86 12.66 7.92
N LYS A 38 -12.27 13.93 7.90
CA LYS A 38 -12.34 14.74 6.67
C LYS A 38 -11.17 15.70 6.53
N ASP A 39 -10.73 16.28 7.64
CA ASP A 39 -9.67 17.27 7.68
C ASP A 39 -8.29 16.61 7.41
N TYR A 40 -7.49 17.26 6.58
CA TYR A 40 -6.17 16.71 6.19
C TYR A 40 -5.13 16.79 7.30
N PHE A 41 -5.21 17.79 8.17
CA PHE A 41 -4.25 17.90 9.28
C PHE A 41 -4.57 16.89 10.38
N GLU A 42 -5.86 16.65 10.63
CA GLU A 42 -6.27 15.54 11.52
C GLU A 42 -5.85 14.18 10.96
N LYS A 43 -6.03 13.96 9.65
CA LYS A 43 -5.52 12.75 8.98
C LYS A 43 -4.00 12.61 9.11
N ALA A 44 -3.27 13.69 8.89
CA ALA A 44 -1.82 13.72 9.03
C ALA A 44 -1.38 13.35 10.46
N PHE A 45 -2.07 13.87 11.47
CA PHE A 45 -1.83 13.52 12.87
C PHE A 45 -2.07 12.04 13.13
N ILE A 46 -3.20 11.48 12.66
CA ILE A 46 -3.51 10.04 12.77
C ILE A 46 -2.42 9.21 12.10
N VAL A 47 -2.00 9.59 10.89
CA VAL A 47 -0.95 8.88 10.14
C VAL A 47 0.37 8.90 10.91
N LYS A 48 0.80 10.06 11.40
CA LYS A 48 2.04 10.21 12.19
C LYS A 48 2.02 9.31 13.42
N THR A 49 0.93 9.37 14.19
CA THR A 49 0.75 8.53 15.39
C THR A 49 0.82 7.05 15.06
N ARG A 50 0.07 6.60 14.04
CA ARG A 50 -0.01 5.18 13.70
C ARG A 50 1.30 4.62 13.14
N ILE A 51 2.03 5.39 12.32
CA ILE A 51 3.35 4.97 11.84
C ILE A 51 4.33 4.91 13.00
N SER A 52 4.35 5.91 13.90
CA SER A 52 5.18 5.90 15.11
C SER A 52 4.88 4.67 15.98
N ASP A 53 3.60 4.33 16.19
CA ASP A 53 3.18 3.15 16.95
C ASP A 53 3.69 1.85 16.29
N ILE A 54 3.61 1.74 14.97
CA ILE A 54 4.12 0.57 14.22
C ILE A 54 5.62 0.44 14.44
N LEU A 55 6.39 1.51 14.19
CA LEU A 55 7.85 1.49 14.34
C LEU A 55 8.27 1.12 15.76
N TYR A 56 7.61 1.69 16.76
CA TYR A 56 7.88 1.42 18.18
C TYR A 56 7.50 -0.02 18.56
N THR A 57 6.30 -0.47 18.19
CA THR A 57 5.76 -1.79 18.60
C THR A 57 6.54 -2.93 17.94
N GLU A 58 6.90 -2.78 16.67
CA GLU A 58 7.70 -3.78 15.96
C GLU A 58 9.20 -3.67 16.27
N GLY A 59 9.64 -2.57 16.93
CA GLY A 59 11.04 -2.36 17.31
C GLY A 59 11.98 -2.25 16.11
N VAL A 60 11.50 -1.65 14.99
CA VAL A 60 12.22 -1.63 13.71
C VAL A 60 12.83 -0.27 13.40
N CYS A 61 14.04 -0.31 12.83
CA CYS A 61 14.67 0.81 12.16
C CYS A 61 14.58 0.56 10.66
N VAL A 62 13.94 1.47 9.93
CA VAL A 62 13.67 1.31 8.49
C VAL A 62 14.87 1.81 7.69
N ASP A 63 15.30 1.03 6.70
CA ASP A 63 16.40 1.34 5.80
C ASP A 63 15.92 1.84 4.44
N ASN A 64 14.75 1.37 3.99
CA ASN A 64 14.18 1.73 2.70
C ASN A 64 12.69 2.02 2.82
N VAL A 65 12.24 3.04 2.09
CA VAL A 65 10.83 3.40 1.97
C VAL A 65 10.43 3.46 0.50
N PHE A 66 9.36 2.76 0.16
CA PHE A 66 8.79 2.72 -1.19
C PHE A 66 7.32 3.18 -1.13
N ILE A 67 6.95 4.10 -2.01
CA ILE A 67 5.59 4.67 -2.05
C ILE A 67 5.03 4.50 -3.47
N GLU A 68 3.76 4.10 -3.60
CA GLU A 68 3.09 4.12 -4.89
C GLU A 68 3.06 5.55 -5.43
N ASP A 69 3.61 5.74 -6.64
CA ASP A 69 3.59 7.03 -7.32
C ASP A 69 2.18 7.34 -7.83
N ILE A 70 1.79 8.59 -7.68
CA ILE A 70 0.51 9.06 -8.18
C ILE A 70 0.54 9.10 -9.70
N LEU A 71 -0.49 8.52 -10.33
CA LEU A 71 -0.64 8.55 -11.78
C LEU A 71 -0.60 9.99 -12.31
N GLN A 72 0.48 10.32 -13.01
CA GLN A 72 0.71 11.67 -13.56
C GLN A 72 -0.12 11.92 -14.84
N SER A 73 -0.81 10.90 -15.37
CA SER A 73 -1.54 11.01 -16.63
C SER A 73 -3.06 11.08 -16.41
N PHE A 74 -3.66 12.10 -16.99
CA PHE A 74 -5.11 12.22 -17.08
C PHE A 74 -5.63 11.26 -18.18
N SER A 75 -6.09 10.09 -17.80
CA SER A 75 -6.86 9.23 -18.71
C SER A 75 -8.33 9.63 -18.68
N ARG A 76 -8.96 9.81 -19.85
CA ARG A 76 -10.40 10.10 -19.94
C ARG A 76 -11.21 9.02 -19.24
N GLY A 77 -12.11 9.43 -18.31
CA GLY A 77 -12.95 8.51 -17.54
C GLY A 77 -12.36 8.01 -16.21
N MET A 78 -11.17 8.44 -15.82
CA MET A 78 -10.59 8.23 -14.49
C MET A 78 -10.92 9.40 -13.53
N SER A 79 -10.24 9.48 -12.40
CA SER A 79 -10.49 10.48 -11.35
C SER A 79 -10.49 11.92 -11.88
N SER A 80 -11.32 12.78 -11.29
CA SER A 80 -11.34 14.22 -11.62
C SER A 80 -9.99 14.88 -11.28
N ALA A 81 -9.66 15.99 -11.98
CA ALA A 81 -8.47 16.80 -11.65
C ALA A 81 -8.42 17.18 -10.15
N LYS A 82 -9.58 17.52 -9.57
CA LYS A 82 -9.71 17.82 -8.15
C LYS A 82 -9.26 16.65 -7.27
N THR A 83 -9.69 15.43 -7.60
CA THR A 83 -9.33 14.22 -6.85
C THR A 83 -7.83 13.95 -6.92
N ILE A 84 -7.23 14.10 -8.10
CA ILE A 84 -5.78 13.89 -8.31
C ILE A 84 -4.97 14.91 -7.50
N ILE A 85 -5.36 16.20 -7.55
CA ILE A 85 -4.71 17.26 -6.77
C ILE A 85 -4.82 16.99 -5.27
N GLN A 86 -5.99 16.56 -4.79
CA GLN A 86 -6.19 16.22 -3.38
C GLN A 86 -5.31 15.05 -2.95
N LEU A 87 -5.24 14.01 -3.78
CA LEU A 87 -4.40 12.85 -3.52
C LEU A 87 -2.91 13.25 -3.51
N ALA A 88 -2.47 14.06 -4.49
CA ALA A 88 -1.09 14.52 -4.57
C ALA A 88 -0.68 15.34 -3.33
N ARG A 89 -1.53 16.25 -2.88
CA ARG A 89 -1.30 17.03 -1.66
C ARG A 89 -1.16 16.13 -0.43
N PHE A 90 -2.08 15.18 -0.28
CA PHE A 90 -2.08 14.28 0.86
C PHE A 90 -0.87 13.31 0.83
N ASN A 91 -0.54 12.78 -0.34
CA ASN A 91 0.64 11.94 -0.52
C ASN A 91 1.92 12.70 -0.11
N GLY A 92 2.08 13.95 -0.53
CA GLY A 92 3.23 14.79 -0.12
C GLY A 92 3.31 14.99 1.41
N ILE A 93 2.16 15.23 2.07
CA ILE A 93 2.12 15.34 3.54
C ILE A 93 2.55 14.02 4.20
N VAL A 94 2.00 12.89 3.76
CA VAL A 94 2.32 11.57 4.32
C VAL A 94 3.77 11.20 4.05
N SER A 95 4.29 11.48 2.86
CA SER A 95 5.70 11.23 2.51
C SER A 95 6.66 11.99 3.41
N ASN A 96 6.35 13.26 3.72
CA ASN A 96 7.15 14.04 4.66
C ASN A 96 7.11 13.45 6.08
N ILE A 97 5.94 13.03 6.54
CA ILE A 97 5.78 12.36 7.85
C ILE A 97 6.64 11.09 7.91
N ILE A 98 6.60 10.27 6.86
CA ILE A 98 7.40 9.03 6.78
C ILE A 98 8.89 9.38 6.85
N TYR A 99 9.34 10.38 6.07
CA TYR A 99 10.73 10.84 6.12
C TYR A 99 11.14 11.33 7.51
N GLU A 100 10.31 12.14 8.17
CA GLU A 100 10.59 12.60 9.54
C GLU A 100 10.74 11.46 10.55
N LEU A 101 9.95 10.39 10.40
CA LEU A 101 9.93 9.28 11.35
C LEU A 101 11.02 8.23 11.08
N THR A 102 11.42 8.05 9.82
CA THR A 102 12.36 7.00 9.42
C THR A 102 13.75 7.53 9.05
N GLY A 103 13.88 8.80 8.68
CA GLY A 103 15.08 9.36 8.09
C GLY A 103 15.33 8.92 6.64
N CYS A 104 14.47 8.04 6.08
CA CYS A 104 14.65 7.49 4.74
C CYS A 104 13.94 8.35 3.69
N THR A 105 14.65 8.77 2.66
CA THR A 105 14.04 9.42 1.49
C THR A 105 13.17 8.42 0.73
N PRO A 106 11.85 8.66 0.60
CA PRO A 106 10.98 7.74 -0.10
C PRO A 106 11.31 7.62 -1.59
N VAL A 107 11.30 6.40 -2.10
CA VAL A 107 11.39 6.09 -3.52
C VAL A 107 9.99 5.85 -4.07
N TYR A 108 9.59 6.62 -5.08
CA TYR A 108 8.27 6.50 -5.70
C TYR A 108 8.31 5.51 -6.85
N LEU A 109 7.35 4.58 -6.86
CA LEU A 109 7.25 3.51 -7.85
C LEU A 109 5.92 3.55 -8.58
N ASN A 110 5.96 3.54 -9.91
CA ASN A 110 4.75 3.37 -10.71
C ASN A 110 4.22 1.94 -10.53
N VAL A 111 2.96 1.80 -10.13
CA VAL A 111 2.34 0.49 -9.83
C VAL A 111 2.32 -0.46 -11.04
N ASN A 112 2.18 0.05 -12.27
CA ASN A 112 2.20 -0.82 -13.45
C ASN A 112 3.61 -1.35 -13.73
N SER A 113 4.64 -0.52 -13.50
CA SER A 113 6.04 -0.93 -13.59
C SER A 113 6.40 -1.94 -12.50
N ALA A 114 5.95 -1.72 -11.27
CA ALA A 114 6.11 -2.65 -10.16
C ALA A 114 5.48 -4.01 -10.46
N ARG A 115 4.23 -4.03 -10.91
CA ARG A 115 3.55 -5.26 -11.32
C ARG A 115 4.24 -5.99 -12.46
N LYS A 116 4.73 -5.26 -13.47
CA LYS A 116 5.50 -5.83 -14.58
C LYS A 116 6.80 -6.46 -14.10
N LEU A 117 7.54 -5.79 -13.22
CA LEU A 117 8.78 -6.29 -12.63
C LEU A 117 8.56 -7.61 -11.87
N LEU A 118 7.45 -7.71 -11.14
CA LEU A 118 7.07 -8.91 -10.38
C LEU A 118 6.37 -9.98 -11.23
N GLY A 119 6.22 -9.78 -12.55
CA GLY A 119 5.54 -10.73 -13.43
C GLY A 119 4.03 -10.86 -13.19
N ILE A 120 3.40 -9.89 -12.53
CA ILE A 120 1.96 -9.90 -12.24
C ILE A 120 1.19 -9.65 -13.53
N LYS A 121 0.42 -10.65 -13.95
CA LYS A 121 -0.44 -10.58 -15.13
C LYS A 121 -1.91 -10.47 -14.70
N ILE A 122 -2.55 -9.36 -15.07
CA ILE A 122 -3.98 -9.16 -14.83
C ILE A 122 -4.76 -9.68 -16.03
N ASP A 123 -5.59 -10.68 -15.79
CA ASP A 123 -6.54 -11.18 -16.78
C ASP A 123 -7.77 -10.26 -16.82
N LYS A 124 -7.92 -9.55 -17.93
CA LYS A 124 -9.06 -8.64 -18.18
C LYS A 124 -10.37 -9.38 -18.48
N ASN A 125 -10.29 -10.64 -18.85
CA ASN A 125 -11.44 -11.49 -19.19
C ASN A 125 -11.89 -12.33 -18.00
N SER A 126 -11.16 -12.30 -16.90
CA SER A 126 -11.53 -13.00 -15.67
C SER A 126 -12.80 -12.41 -15.06
N SER A 127 -13.64 -13.27 -14.46
CA SER A 127 -14.75 -12.86 -13.60
C SER A 127 -14.28 -12.28 -12.26
N ILE A 128 -12.99 -12.48 -11.91
CA ILE A 128 -12.38 -11.97 -10.68
C ILE A 128 -11.94 -10.54 -10.90
N ASP A 129 -12.34 -9.64 -9.99
CA ASP A 129 -11.94 -8.23 -10.03
C ASP A 129 -10.41 -8.07 -10.01
N LYS A 130 -9.91 -7.04 -10.72
CA LYS A 130 -8.48 -6.76 -10.81
C LYS A 130 -7.81 -6.69 -9.42
N LYS A 131 -8.45 -6.07 -8.45
CA LYS A 131 -7.91 -5.93 -7.09
C LYS A 131 -7.85 -7.27 -6.36
N GLU A 132 -8.85 -8.11 -6.55
CA GLU A 132 -8.86 -9.48 -6.02
C GLU A 132 -7.77 -10.35 -6.67
N GLN A 133 -7.48 -10.14 -7.97
CA GLN A 133 -6.37 -10.82 -8.64
C GLN A 133 -5.01 -10.43 -8.02
N ILE A 134 -4.83 -9.18 -7.58
CA ILE A 134 -3.61 -8.75 -6.87
C ILE A 134 -3.51 -9.44 -5.51
N ILE A 135 -4.59 -9.47 -4.71
CA ILE A 135 -4.59 -10.20 -3.44
C ILE A 135 -4.24 -11.68 -3.65
N ASN A 136 -4.83 -12.33 -4.63
CA ASN A 136 -4.56 -13.74 -4.94
C ASN A 136 -3.09 -13.95 -5.35
N TRP A 137 -2.50 -13.00 -6.09
CA TRP A 137 -1.09 -13.06 -6.44
C TRP A 137 -0.21 -12.91 -5.18
N VAL A 138 -0.51 -11.96 -4.31
CA VAL A 138 0.21 -11.79 -3.03
C VAL A 138 0.10 -13.04 -2.18
N ASP A 139 -1.09 -13.63 -2.05
CA ASP A 139 -1.32 -14.84 -1.27
C ASP A 139 -0.54 -16.06 -1.81
N HIS A 140 -0.33 -16.12 -3.12
CA HIS A 140 0.49 -17.14 -3.76
C HIS A 140 2.00 -16.89 -3.59
N ASP A 141 2.40 -15.62 -3.51
CA ASP A 141 3.80 -15.21 -3.35
C ASP A 141 4.29 -15.33 -1.90
N LEU A 142 3.38 -15.30 -0.93
CA LEU A 142 3.68 -15.50 0.48
C LEU A 142 4.02 -16.98 0.75
N THR A 143 5.05 -17.21 1.58
CA THR A 143 5.44 -18.57 2.01
C THR A 143 4.41 -19.22 2.91
N GLU A 144 3.68 -18.40 3.68
CA GLU A 144 2.58 -18.82 4.54
C GLU A 144 1.31 -18.08 4.13
N LYS A 145 0.18 -18.78 4.15
CA LYS A 145 -1.12 -18.22 3.80
C LYS A 145 -1.50 -17.07 4.74
N TYR A 146 -1.74 -15.88 4.18
CA TYR A 146 -2.20 -14.74 4.95
C TYR A 146 -3.70 -14.83 5.22
N ASN A 147 -4.10 -14.59 6.46
CA ASN A 147 -5.52 -14.61 6.83
C ASN A 147 -6.17 -13.25 6.52
N TRP A 148 -6.55 -13.05 5.25
CA TRP A 148 -7.19 -11.82 4.79
C TRP A 148 -8.54 -11.61 5.45
N PRO A 149 -8.77 -10.47 6.12
CA PRO A 149 -10.06 -10.13 6.69
C PRO A 149 -11.17 -10.05 5.64
N MET A 150 -12.27 -10.73 5.92
CA MET A 150 -13.43 -10.85 5.02
C MET A 150 -14.67 -10.23 5.66
N LYS A 151 -15.60 -9.76 4.81
CA LYS A 151 -16.91 -9.27 5.24
C LYS A 151 -18.03 -9.82 4.39
N VAL A 152 -19.20 -9.93 4.98
CA VAL A 152 -20.45 -10.20 4.24
C VAL A 152 -21.05 -8.87 3.79
N VAL A 153 -21.29 -8.72 2.49
CA VAL A 153 -21.95 -7.52 1.94
C VAL A 153 -23.39 -7.46 2.44
N SER A 154 -23.74 -6.38 3.18
CA SER A 154 -25.05 -6.26 3.84
C SER A 154 -26.16 -5.68 2.94
N ARG A 155 -25.82 -4.99 1.83
CA ARG A 155 -26.78 -4.26 0.98
C ARG A 155 -26.43 -4.32 -0.51
N GLY A 156 -27.40 -4.01 -1.37
CA GLY A 156 -27.23 -3.91 -2.82
C GLY A 156 -27.23 -5.27 -3.55
N LYS A 157 -26.84 -5.26 -4.83
CA LYS A 157 -26.86 -6.43 -5.72
C LYS A 157 -26.02 -7.60 -5.21
N ASN A 158 -24.99 -7.33 -4.43
CA ASN A 158 -24.07 -8.32 -3.89
C ASN A 158 -24.40 -8.71 -2.43
N LYS A 159 -25.62 -8.43 -1.92
CA LYS A 159 -26.02 -8.81 -0.56
C LYS A 159 -25.81 -10.31 -0.32
N GLY A 160 -25.15 -10.64 0.80
CA GLY A 160 -24.83 -12.01 1.17
C GLY A 160 -23.51 -12.55 0.59
N VAL A 161 -22.90 -11.85 -0.36
CA VAL A 161 -21.60 -12.25 -0.91
C VAL A 161 -20.50 -11.93 0.09
N VAL A 162 -19.59 -12.88 0.31
CA VAL A 162 -18.38 -12.68 1.11
C VAL A 162 -17.31 -12.01 0.25
N LYS A 163 -16.72 -10.91 0.73
CA LYS A 163 -15.66 -10.17 0.03
C LYS A 163 -14.56 -9.78 1.02
N PHE A 164 -13.39 -9.51 0.49
CA PHE A 164 -12.31 -8.90 1.26
C PHE A 164 -12.74 -7.56 1.86
N GLU A 165 -12.25 -7.24 3.06
CA GLU A 165 -12.34 -5.87 3.58
C GLU A 165 -11.60 -4.91 2.67
N LYS A 166 -12.07 -3.64 2.59
CA LYS A 166 -11.52 -2.67 1.63
C LYS A 166 -10.02 -2.44 1.81
N TYR A 167 -9.56 -2.39 3.04
CA TYR A 167 -8.15 -2.14 3.35
C TYR A 167 -7.22 -3.29 2.91
N CYS A 168 -7.75 -4.49 2.65
CA CYS A 168 -6.96 -5.59 2.12
C CYS A 168 -6.37 -5.26 0.74
N TYR A 169 -7.10 -4.51 -0.08
CA TYR A 169 -6.63 -4.10 -1.41
C TYR A 169 -5.45 -3.15 -1.32
N ASP A 170 -5.55 -2.14 -0.43
CA ASP A 170 -4.49 -1.17 -0.24
C ASP A 170 -3.25 -1.82 0.42
N MET A 171 -3.46 -2.79 1.33
CA MET A 171 -2.36 -3.60 1.89
C MET A 171 -1.66 -4.46 0.83
N ALA A 172 -2.41 -5.07 -0.11
CA ALA A 172 -1.84 -5.87 -1.18
C ALA A 172 -1.06 -5.02 -2.19
N ASP A 173 -1.56 -3.83 -2.55
CA ASP A 173 -0.84 -2.88 -3.40
C ASP A 173 0.44 -2.39 -2.70
N ALA A 174 0.41 -2.09 -1.40
CA ALA A 174 1.60 -1.74 -0.61
C ALA A 174 2.64 -2.87 -0.59
N TYR A 175 2.20 -4.15 -0.51
CA TYR A 175 3.08 -5.31 -0.63
C TYR A 175 3.81 -5.33 -1.97
N VAL A 176 3.07 -5.17 -3.07
CA VAL A 176 3.61 -5.14 -4.45
C VAL A 176 4.65 -4.04 -4.61
N ILE A 177 4.36 -2.84 -4.10
CA ILE A 177 5.26 -1.69 -4.13
C ILE A 177 6.55 -1.97 -3.35
N CYS A 178 6.45 -2.49 -2.13
CA CYS A 178 7.61 -2.79 -1.31
C CYS A 178 8.51 -3.85 -1.96
N LYS A 179 7.93 -4.97 -2.38
CA LYS A 179 8.67 -6.06 -3.01
C LYS A 179 9.36 -5.63 -4.30
N ALA A 180 8.68 -4.87 -5.15
CA ALA A 180 9.28 -4.31 -6.36
C ALA A 180 10.41 -3.32 -6.04
N GLY A 181 10.24 -2.50 -5.01
CA GLY A 181 11.26 -1.57 -4.56
C GLY A 181 12.54 -2.26 -4.09
N ILE A 182 12.41 -3.31 -3.30
CA ILE A 182 13.54 -4.13 -2.82
C ILE A 182 14.32 -4.71 -4.02
N ILE A 183 13.61 -5.31 -4.99
CA ILE A 183 14.24 -5.88 -6.19
C ILE A 183 14.98 -4.80 -7.00
N ASN A 184 14.39 -3.60 -7.16
CA ASN A 184 15.03 -2.50 -7.85
C ASN A 184 16.32 -2.03 -7.14
N VAL A 185 16.33 -1.98 -5.81
CA VAL A 185 17.53 -1.62 -5.04
C VAL A 185 18.63 -2.66 -5.28
N ILE A 186 18.32 -3.96 -5.19
CA ILE A 186 19.28 -5.03 -5.38
C ILE A 186 19.87 -5.03 -6.80
N GLN A 187 19.09 -4.71 -7.82
CA GLN A 187 19.57 -4.68 -9.22
C GLN A 187 20.46 -3.47 -9.55
N ASN A 188 20.42 -2.40 -8.73
CA ASN A 188 21.17 -1.16 -8.93
C ASN A 188 22.37 -1.00 -7.97
N THR A 189 22.61 -1.97 -7.09
CA THR A 189 23.79 -2.08 -6.23
C THR A 189 24.78 -3.12 -6.77
#